data_7ad901dbd4055b389294d307274a70a8
#
_entry.id   7ad901dbd4055b389294d307274a70a8
#
_cell.length_a   1.000
_cell.length_b   1.000
_cell.length_c   1.000
_cell.angle_alpha   90.00
_cell.angle_beta   90.00
_cell.angle_gamma   90.00
#
_symmetry.space_group_name_H-M   'P 1'
#
loop_
_entity.id
_entity.type
_entity.pdbx_description
1 polymer ?
#
loop_
_entity_poly.entity_id
_entity_poly.type
_entity_poly.pdbx_seq_one_letter_code
_entity_poly.pdbx_strand_id
1 'polypeptide(L)'
;MKYALITGASRGIGRAVALSLAEQYSIIINYHSNSECAQDVKQLIEEKGGHAELLPFDVADPKAIEAAIDSWEATHPDEFISVLVNNAGIRRDNVMFMMSEDNWHSVLDTNMNGFFYITRRLLKHMMPRRHGGRIINMASLSGLKGMPGQVNYSAAKAALIGATKALAQEVAPRNITVNAVAPGFIQTDMTKELPEDELKRLIPVGRFGKPEEVAAVVAFLASDAAAYVTGEVINVNGGLYT
;
A
#
# COMPACT_ATOMS: atom_id res chain seq x y z
N MET A 1 1.75 -19.54 10.98
CA MET A 1 2.10 -19.08 9.62
C MET A 1 2.28 -17.57 9.64
N LYS A 2 3.08 -16.97 8.74
CA LYS A 2 3.22 -15.49 8.68
C LYS A 2 2.28 -14.95 7.61
N TYR A 3 1.48 -13.96 7.95
CA TYR A 3 0.54 -13.33 7.03
C TYR A 3 0.99 -11.94 6.58
N ALA A 4 0.66 -11.61 5.34
CA ALA A 4 0.78 -10.26 4.79
C ALA A 4 -0.61 -9.70 4.46
N LEU A 5 -0.98 -8.58 5.06
CA LEU A 5 -2.20 -7.84 4.74
C LEU A 5 -1.87 -6.75 3.71
N ILE A 6 -2.53 -6.82 2.56
CA ILE A 6 -2.38 -5.82 1.51
C ILE A 6 -3.73 -5.11 1.32
N THR A 7 -3.77 -3.80 1.55
CA THR A 7 -4.99 -3.03 1.34
C THR A 7 -5.17 -2.67 -0.14
N GLY A 8 -6.41 -2.74 -0.62
CA GLY A 8 -6.71 -2.50 -2.04
C GLY A 8 -6.02 -3.50 -2.97
N ALA A 9 -5.99 -4.79 -2.60
CA ALA A 9 -5.23 -5.83 -3.30
C ALA A 9 -5.96 -6.47 -4.48
N SER A 10 -7.19 -6.06 -4.82
CA SER A 10 -7.99 -6.68 -5.89
C SER A 10 -7.50 -6.35 -7.30
N ARG A 11 -6.71 -5.28 -7.50
CA ARG A 11 -6.23 -4.84 -8.83
C ARG A 11 -4.93 -4.05 -8.76
N GLY A 12 -4.38 -3.73 -9.92
CA GLY A 12 -3.22 -2.83 -10.08
C GLY A 12 -2.01 -3.26 -9.28
N ILE A 13 -1.37 -2.29 -8.63
CA ILE A 13 -0.16 -2.51 -7.81
C ILE A 13 -0.46 -3.47 -6.66
N GLY A 14 -1.59 -3.30 -5.96
CA GLY A 14 -1.96 -4.16 -4.83
C GLY A 14 -2.09 -5.64 -5.21
N ARG A 15 -2.69 -5.93 -6.39
CA ARG A 15 -2.73 -7.29 -6.94
C ARG A 15 -1.34 -7.85 -7.23
N ALA A 16 -0.48 -7.06 -7.88
CA ALA A 16 0.89 -7.49 -8.18
C ALA A 16 1.71 -7.76 -6.91
N VAL A 17 1.52 -6.93 -5.87
CA VAL A 17 2.13 -7.12 -4.55
C VAL A 17 1.63 -8.40 -3.89
N ALA A 18 0.31 -8.66 -3.91
CA ALA A 18 -0.27 -9.87 -3.33
C ALA A 18 0.30 -11.13 -4.00
N LEU A 19 0.37 -11.14 -5.34
CA LEU A 19 0.95 -12.26 -6.09
C LEU A 19 2.45 -12.46 -5.82
N SER A 20 3.21 -11.36 -5.66
CA SER A 20 4.65 -11.42 -5.40
C SER A 20 4.96 -11.89 -3.97
N LEU A 21 4.17 -11.50 -2.98
CA LEU A 21 4.39 -11.90 -1.59
C LEU A 21 3.89 -13.33 -1.28
N ALA A 22 3.03 -13.89 -2.13
CA ALA A 22 2.42 -15.21 -1.91
C ALA A 22 3.42 -16.37 -1.89
N GLU A 23 4.64 -16.18 -2.40
CA GLU A 23 5.72 -17.18 -2.30
C GLU A 23 6.27 -17.34 -0.88
N GLN A 24 6.12 -16.32 -0.03
CA GLN A 24 6.74 -16.30 1.31
C GLN A 24 5.73 -16.12 2.45
N TYR A 25 4.53 -15.66 2.13
CA TYR A 25 3.49 -15.30 3.11
C TYR A 25 2.13 -15.87 2.69
N SER A 26 1.30 -16.18 3.68
CA SER A 26 -0.15 -16.26 3.45
C SER A 26 -0.70 -14.86 3.26
N ILE A 27 -1.55 -14.65 2.27
CA ILE A 27 -1.98 -13.32 1.85
C ILE A 27 -3.39 -13.01 2.37
N ILE A 28 -3.54 -11.87 3.00
CA ILE A 28 -4.86 -11.30 3.30
C ILE A 28 -5.12 -10.20 2.26
N ILE A 29 -6.07 -10.49 1.37
CA ILE A 29 -6.50 -9.61 0.31
C ILE A 29 -7.59 -8.70 0.85
N ASN A 30 -7.24 -7.44 1.19
CA ASN A 30 -8.28 -6.47 1.49
C ASN A 30 -8.80 -5.80 0.22
N TYR A 31 -10.10 -5.60 0.19
CA TYR A 31 -10.81 -4.84 -0.83
C TYR A 31 -12.05 -4.17 -0.22
N HIS A 32 -12.61 -3.16 -0.89
CA HIS A 32 -13.83 -2.49 -0.44
C HIS A 32 -15.07 -3.00 -1.19
N SER A 33 -15.10 -2.91 -2.52
CA SER A 33 -16.32 -3.15 -3.31
C SER A 33 -16.18 -4.20 -4.42
N ASN A 34 -14.97 -4.49 -4.88
CA ASN A 34 -14.76 -5.37 -6.03
C ASN A 34 -14.40 -6.80 -5.59
N SER A 35 -15.43 -7.57 -5.20
CA SER A 35 -15.26 -8.94 -4.70
C SER A 35 -14.81 -9.93 -5.80
N GLU A 36 -15.28 -9.76 -7.05
CA GLU A 36 -14.90 -10.64 -8.16
C GLU A 36 -13.39 -10.55 -8.42
N CYS A 37 -12.87 -9.34 -8.62
CA CYS A 37 -11.43 -9.17 -8.81
C CYS A 37 -10.60 -9.64 -7.61
N ALA A 38 -11.10 -9.52 -6.39
CA ALA A 38 -10.42 -10.04 -5.21
C ALA A 38 -10.41 -11.57 -5.20
N GLN A 39 -11.52 -12.21 -5.61
CA GLN A 39 -11.60 -13.65 -5.75
C GLN A 39 -10.66 -14.19 -6.84
N ASP A 40 -10.55 -13.48 -7.99
CA ASP A 40 -9.59 -13.82 -9.04
C ASP A 40 -8.14 -13.80 -8.54
N VAL A 41 -7.78 -12.80 -7.73
CA VAL A 41 -6.44 -12.73 -7.13
C VAL A 41 -6.20 -13.89 -6.18
N LYS A 42 -7.18 -14.22 -5.35
CA LYS A 42 -7.12 -15.38 -4.45
C LYS A 42 -6.90 -16.66 -5.24
N GLN A 43 -7.71 -16.92 -6.26
CA GLN A 43 -7.59 -18.10 -7.11
C GLN A 43 -6.21 -18.21 -7.75
N LEU A 44 -5.67 -17.12 -8.30
CA LEU A 44 -4.33 -17.10 -8.91
C LEU A 44 -3.21 -17.42 -7.91
N ILE A 45 -3.37 -17.05 -6.65
CA ILE A 45 -2.42 -17.41 -5.59
C ILE A 45 -2.52 -18.90 -5.27
N GLU A 46 -3.74 -19.41 -5.12
CA GLU A 46 -4.02 -20.81 -4.79
C GLU A 46 -3.58 -21.78 -5.91
N GLU A 47 -3.79 -21.40 -7.18
CA GLU A 47 -3.32 -22.16 -8.35
C GLU A 47 -1.80 -22.30 -8.40
N LYS A 48 -1.05 -21.38 -7.78
CA LYS A 48 0.40 -21.44 -7.63
C LYS A 48 0.86 -22.15 -6.34
N GLY A 49 -0.08 -22.69 -5.58
CA GLY A 49 0.20 -23.40 -4.32
C GLY A 49 0.37 -22.50 -3.11
N GLY A 50 0.09 -21.19 -3.24
CA GLY A 50 0.05 -20.25 -2.12
C GLY A 50 -1.27 -20.33 -1.33
N HIS A 51 -1.39 -19.52 -0.28
CA HIS A 51 -2.59 -19.41 0.52
C HIS A 51 -3.07 -17.94 0.54
N ALA A 52 -4.38 -17.72 0.32
CA ALA A 52 -4.96 -16.39 0.36
C ALA A 52 -6.36 -16.36 0.97
N GLU A 53 -6.64 -15.32 1.71
CA GLU A 53 -7.93 -15.05 2.33
C GLU A 53 -8.47 -13.68 1.92
N LEU A 54 -9.77 -13.55 1.85
CA LEU A 54 -10.45 -12.30 1.55
C LEU A 54 -10.89 -11.61 2.84
N LEU A 55 -10.55 -10.34 2.98
CA LEU A 55 -10.94 -9.55 4.16
C LEU A 55 -11.53 -8.20 3.70
N PRO A 56 -12.85 -8.16 3.43
CA PRO A 56 -13.51 -6.95 2.94
C PRO A 56 -13.69 -5.91 4.05
N PHE A 57 -13.21 -4.70 3.83
CA PHE A 57 -13.53 -3.51 4.63
C PHE A 57 -13.11 -2.23 3.89
N ASP A 58 -13.76 -1.11 4.22
CA ASP A 58 -13.32 0.21 3.81
C ASP A 58 -12.20 0.70 4.72
N VAL A 59 -11.06 1.09 4.14
CA VAL A 59 -9.92 1.63 4.90
C VAL A 59 -10.22 2.99 5.54
N ALA A 60 -11.23 3.70 5.08
CA ALA A 60 -11.68 4.96 5.65
C ALA A 60 -12.61 4.77 6.87
N ASP A 61 -13.08 3.55 7.13
CA ASP A 61 -13.95 3.23 8.27
C ASP A 61 -13.19 2.50 9.39
N PRO A 62 -12.82 3.19 10.49
CA PRO A 62 -12.09 2.57 11.60
C PRO A 62 -12.86 1.45 12.30
N LYS A 63 -14.22 1.50 12.30
CA LYS A 63 -15.04 0.44 12.92
C LYS A 63 -15.04 -0.82 12.05
N ALA A 64 -15.16 -0.66 10.75
CA ALA A 64 -15.07 -1.78 9.81
C ALA A 64 -13.70 -2.46 9.88
N ILE A 65 -12.61 -1.69 10.00
CA ILE A 65 -11.25 -2.21 10.18
C ILE A 65 -11.14 -3.03 11.47
N GLU A 66 -11.56 -2.46 12.60
CA GLU A 66 -11.51 -3.14 13.91
C GLU A 66 -12.27 -4.46 13.85
N ALA A 67 -13.54 -4.43 13.40
CA ALA A 67 -14.39 -5.62 13.30
C ALA A 67 -13.81 -6.71 12.38
N ALA A 68 -13.26 -6.32 11.23
CA ALA A 68 -12.68 -7.27 10.27
C ALA A 68 -11.42 -7.93 10.86
N ILE A 69 -10.52 -7.16 11.46
CA ILE A 69 -9.28 -7.70 12.02
C ILE A 69 -9.58 -8.52 13.28
N ASP A 70 -10.50 -8.11 14.15
CA ASP A 70 -10.92 -8.88 15.32
C ASP A 70 -11.52 -10.24 14.91
N SER A 71 -12.37 -10.26 13.88
CA SER A 71 -12.93 -11.50 13.33
C SER A 71 -11.85 -12.42 12.78
N TRP A 72 -10.88 -11.87 12.05
CA TRP A 72 -9.76 -12.65 11.52
C TRP A 72 -8.91 -13.24 12.66
N GLU A 73 -8.55 -12.44 13.66
CA GLU A 73 -7.75 -12.89 14.81
C GLU A 73 -8.47 -13.96 15.63
N ALA A 74 -9.79 -13.88 15.79
CA ALA A 74 -10.58 -14.87 16.49
C ALA A 74 -10.53 -16.26 15.83
N THR A 75 -10.39 -16.29 14.49
CA THR A 75 -10.26 -17.55 13.73
C THR A 75 -8.81 -18.01 13.56
N HIS A 76 -7.83 -17.15 13.91
CA HIS A 76 -6.39 -17.40 13.76
C HIS A 76 -5.59 -17.13 15.05
N PRO A 77 -5.92 -17.79 16.17
CA PRO A 77 -5.39 -17.44 17.50
C PRO A 77 -3.87 -17.59 17.63
N ASP A 78 -3.26 -18.50 16.86
CA ASP A 78 -1.82 -18.80 16.89
C ASP A 78 -1.05 -18.11 15.75
N GLU A 79 -1.73 -17.33 14.92
CA GLU A 79 -1.15 -16.68 13.74
C GLU A 79 -1.08 -15.18 13.91
N PHE A 80 -0.37 -14.49 13.01
CA PHE A 80 -0.26 -13.05 13.08
C PHE A 80 0.08 -12.42 11.74
N ILE A 81 -0.39 -11.20 11.57
CA ILE A 81 -0.06 -10.36 10.42
C ILE A 81 1.31 -9.73 10.68
N SER A 82 2.33 -10.22 9.97
CA SER A 82 3.72 -9.76 10.10
C SER A 82 4.11 -8.70 9.08
N VAL A 83 3.37 -8.60 7.98
CA VAL A 83 3.57 -7.61 6.93
C VAL A 83 2.28 -6.84 6.69
N LEU A 84 2.38 -5.52 6.67
CA LEU A 84 1.30 -4.62 6.27
C LEU A 84 1.74 -3.82 5.05
N VAL A 85 0.97 -3.89 3.97
CA VAL A 85 1.14 -3.02 2.81
C VAL A 85 -0.06 -2.07 2.72
N ASN A 86 0.15 -0.82 3.12
CA ASN A 86 -0.82 0.26 2.98
C ASN A 86 -0.84 0.74 1.52
N ASN A 87 -1.60 0.05 0.66
CA ASN A 87 -1.66 0.32 -0.77
C ASN A 87 -3.00 0.95 -1.20
N ALA A 88 -4.10 0.73 -0.50
CA ALA A 88 -5.38 1.35 -0.84
C ALA A 88 -5.25 2.87 -1.01
N GLY A 89 -5.84 3.38 -2.07
CA GLY A 89 -5.80 4.81 -2.36
C GLY A 89 -6.70 5.19 -3.52
N ILE A 90 -7.18 6.43 -3.50
CA ILE A 90 -8.00 7.03 -4.55
C ILE A 90 -7.42 8.37 -4.97
N ARG A 91 -7.77 8.79 -6.19
CA ARG A 91 -7.56 10.15 -6.69
C ARG A 91 -8.91 10.81 -6.97
N ARG A 92 -8.99 12.10 -6.70
CA ARG A 92 -10.09 13.00 -7.07
C ARG A 92 -9.45 14.32 -7.51
N ASP A 93 -8.93 14.30 -8.74
CA ASP A 93 -8.12 15.39 -9.28
C ASP A 93 -9.02 16.56 -9.65
N ASN A 94 -8.65 17.76 -9.22
CA ASN A 94 -9.23 19.04 -9.63
C ASN A 94 -8.30 20.19 -9.25
N VAL A 95 -8.39 21.32 -9.93
CA VAL A 95 -7.69 22.55 -9.51
C VAL A 95 -8.25 23.06 -8.18
N MET A 96 -7.39 23.61 -7.34
CA MET A 96 -7.72 23.93 -5.94
C MET A 96 -9.02 24.72 -5.77
N PHE A 97 -9.23 25.75 -6.58
CA PHE A 97 -10.41 26.62 -6.44
C PHE A 97 -11.74 25.95 -6.86
N MET A 98 -11.69 24.83 -7.57
CA MET A 98 -12.85 24.03 -7.97
C MET A 98 -12.95 22.69 -7.20
N MET A 99 -12.00 22.40 -6.33
CA MET A 99 -11.98 21.17 -5.56
C MET A 99 -13.09 21.21 -4.48
N SER A 100 -13.99 20.24 -4.51
CA SER A 100 -15.03 20.14 -3.47
C SER A 100 -14.43 19.62 -2.16
N GLU A 101 -15.09 19.95 -1.05
CA GLU A 101 -14.74 19.41 0.29
C GLU A 101 -14.83 17.89 0.29
N ASP A 102 -15.82 17.30 -0.37
CA ASP A 102 -15.97 15.84 -0.49
C ASP A 102 -14.77 15.20 -1.20
N ASN A 103 -14.27 15.83 -2.29
CA ASN A 103 -13.08 15.35 -2.97
C ASN A 103 -11.82 15.46 -2.09
N TRP A 104 -11.73 16.55 -1.32
CA TRP A 104 -10.64 16.73 -0.36
C TRP A 104 -10.67 15.66 0.72
N HIS A 105 -11.79 15.55 1.44
CA HIS A 105 -11.92 14.61 2.57
C HIS A 105 -11.82 13.15 2.14
N SER A 106 -12.50 12.74 1.08
CA SER A 106 -12.44 11.35 0.62
C SER A 106 -11.02 10.90 0.26
N VAL A 107 -10.20 11.78 -0.33
CA VAL A 107 -8.81 11.47 -0.63
C VAL A 107 -7.97 11.38 0.64
N LEU A 108 -8.12 12.31 1.58
CA LEU A 108 -7.39 12.25 2.85
C LEU A 108 -7.81 11.03 3.70
N ASP A 109 -9.10 10.75 3.77
CA ASP A 109 -9.62 9.64 4.56
C ASP A 109 -9.12 8.29 4.06
N THR A 110 -9.16 8.08 2.74
CA THR A 110 -8.66 6.81 2.18
C THR A 110 -7.14 6.71 2.21
N ASN A 111 -6.41 7.76 1.78
CA ASN A 111 -4.96 7.66 1.55
C ASN A 111 -4.12 7.90 2.81
N MET A 112 -4.63 8.68 3.79
CA MET A 112 -3.87 9.03 4.99
C MET A 112 -4.51 8.49 6.28
N ASN A 113 -5.82 8.75 6.49
CA ASN A 113 -6.48 8.26 7.69
C ASN A 113 -6.57 6.72 7.70
N GLY A 114 -6.78 6.09 6.53
CA GLY A 114 -6.73 4.63 6.40
C GLY A 114 -5.40 4.03 6.84
N PHE A 115 -4.28 4.62 6.44
CA PHE A 115 -2.95 4.24 6.96
C PHE A 115 -2.92 4.28 8.49
N PHE A 116 -3.39 5.37 9.10
CA PHE A 116 -3.36 5.56 10.54
C PHE A 116 -4.20 4.49 11.27
N TYR A 117 -5.44 4.25 10.82
CA TYR A 117 -6.34 3.31 11.47
C TYR A 117 -5.81 1.87 11.45
N ILE A 118 -5.41 1.39 10.27
CA ILE A 118 -4.94 0.02 10.10
C ILE A 118 -3.59 -0.19 10.80
N THR A 119 -2.64 0.72 10.60
CA THR A 119 -1.32 0.61 11.18
C THR A 119 -1.40 0.61 12.71
N ARG A 120 -2.16 1.55 13.30
CA ARG A 120 -2.38 1.60 14.74
C ARG A 120 -3.02 0.32 15.27
N ARG A 121 -4.00 -0.25 14.54
CA ARG A 121 -4.65 -1.50 14.94
C ARG A 121 -3.67 -2.67 14.96
N LEU A 122 -2.87 -2.84 13.92
CA LEU A 122 -1.91 -3.93 13.83
C LEU A 122 -0.71 -3.77 14.77
N LEU A 123 -0.25 -2.55 15.02
CA LEU A 123 0.84 -2.30 15.98
C LEU A 123 0.53 -2.78 17.39
N LYS A 124 -0.75 -2.80 17.82
CA LYS A 124 -1.14 -3.38 19.12
C LYS A 124 -0.69 -4.84 19.27
N HIS A 125 -0.60 -5.58 18.14
CA HIS A 125 -0.23 -6.99 18.11
C HIS A 125 1.22 -7.23 17.67
N MET A 126 1.78 -6.37 16.80
CA MET A 126 3.17 -6.50 16.35
C MET A 126 4.17 -6.13 17.46
N MET A 127 3.91 -5.06 18.22
CA MET A 127 4.86 -4.54 19.22
C MET A 127 5.13 -5.48 20.41
N PRO A 128 4.11 -6.12 21.04
CA PRO A 128 4.34 -6.99 22.19
C PRO A 128 5.09 -8.27 21.84
N ARG A 129 4.87 -8.81 20.66
CA ARG A 129 5.35 -10.16 20.27
C ARG A 129 6.85 -10.24 19.99
N ARG A 130 7.54 -9.13 19.79
CA ARG A 130 8.97 -9.05 19.46
C ARG A 130 9.42 -9.90 18.26
N HIS A 131 8.49 -10.39 17.45
CA HIS A 131 8.79 -11.19 16.25
C HIS A 131 9.19 -10.32 15.06
N GLY A 132 9.18 -9.00 15.26
CA GLY A 132 9.40 -8.05 14.19
C GLY A 132 8.15 -7.86 13.31
N GLY A 133 8.27 -6.99 12.34
CA GLY A 133 7.21 -6.71 11.37
C GLY A 133 7.73 -5.85 10.21
N ARG A 134 6.95 -5.76 9.16
CA ARG A 134 7.24 -4.93 7.99
C ARG A 134 6.01 -4.10 7.67
N ILE A 135 6.17 -2.79 7.61
CA ILE A 135 5.12 -1.85 7.20
C ILE A 135 5.62 -1.13 5.96
N ILE A 136 4.92 -1.30 4.85
CA ILE A 136 5.26 -0.69 3.57
C ILE A 136 4.11 0.21 3.14
N ASN A 137 4.39 1.48 2.96
CA ASN A 137 3.42 2.50 2.61
C ASN A 137 3.54 2.88 1.13
N MET A 138 2.44 2.77 0.38
CA MET A 138 2.42 3.22 -1.02
C MET A 138 2.25 4.72 -1.08
N ALA A 139 3.37 5.44 -1.13
CA ALA A 139 3.43 6.86 -1.41
C ALA A 139 3.14 7.15 -2.90
N SER A 140 3.73 8.16 -3.46
CA SER A 140 3.66 8.52 -4.88
C SER A 140 4.71 9.56 -5.23
N LEU A 141 5.09 9.63 -6.48
CA LEU A 141 5.80 10.76 -7.06
C LEU A 141 5.10 12.10 -6.74
N SER A 142 3.75 12.10 -6.73
CA SER A 142 2.96 13.29 -6.39
C SER A 142 3.19 13.78 -4.96
N GLY A 143 3.51 12.88 -4.02
CA GLY A 143 3.88 13.23 -2.65
C GLY A 143 5.30 13.79 -2.51
N LEU A 144 6.17 13.54 -3.47
CA LEU A 144 7.56 14.02 -3.47
C LEU A 144 7.69 15.42 -4.08
N LYS A 145 7.11 15.63 -5.26
CA LYS A 145 7.28 16.88 -6.01
C LYS A 145 6.01 17.74 -6.13
N GLY A 146 4.85 17.21 -5.72
CA GLY A 146 3.56 17.83 -6.03
C GLY A 146 3.16 17.67 -7.51
N MET A 147 1.86 17.68 -7.78
CA MET A 147 1.33 17.65 -9.15
C MET A 147 0.16 18.63 -9.27
N PRO A 148 0.13 19.48 -10.31
CA PRO A 148 -1.01 20.35 -10.58
C PRO A 148 -2.32 19.54 -10.65
N GLY A 149 -3.40 20.07 -10.06
CA GLY A 149 -4.68 19.38 -9.99
C GLY A 149 -4.79 18.28 -8.92
N GLN A 150 -3.73 18.01 -8.17
CA GLN A 150 -3.66 16.94 -7.17
C GLN A 150 -3.31 17.46 -5.76
N VAL A 151 -3.79 18.61 -5.36
CA VAL A 151 -3.41 19.20 -4.06
C VAL A 151 -3.78 18.28 -2.90
N ASN A 152 -4.99 17.67 -2.93
CA ASN A 152 -5.45 16.69 -1.95
C ASN A 152 -4.58 15.40 -1.95
N TYR A 153 -4.36 14.82 -3.12
CA TYR A 153 -3.59 13.58 -3.26
C TYR A 153 -2.11 13.78 -2.93
N SER A 154 -1.51 14.87 -3.42
CA SER A 154 -0.13 15.24 -3.11
C SER A 154 0.07 15.49 -1.61
N ALA A 155 -0.86 16.19 -0.96
CA ALA A 155 -0.84 16.40 0.49
C ALA A 155 -0.90 15.09 1.27
N ALA A 156 -1.85 14.20 0.92
CA ALA A 156 -1.98 12.89 1.56
C ALA A 156 -0.72 12.03 1.40
N LYS A 157 -0.15 11.97 0.19
CA LYS A 157 1.04 11.16 -0.07
C LYS A 157 2.33 11.77 0.52
N ALA A 158 2.43 13.08 0.62
CA ALA A 158 3.51 13.75 1.34
C ALA A 158 3.41 13.53 2.86
N ALA A 159 2.20 13.59 3.43
CA ALA A 159 1.94 13.29 4.83
C ALA A 159 2.34 11.84 5.16
N LEU A 160 2.03 10.89 4.28
CA LEU A 160 2.41 9.47 4.43
C LEU A 160 3.95 9.28 4.46
N ILE A 161 4.70 10.06 3.68
CA ILE A 161 6.16 10.06 3.72
C ILE A 161 6.68 10.53 5.07
N GLY A 162 6.13 11.63 5.60
CA GLY A 162 6.48 12.13 6.94
C GLY A 162 6.16 11.13 8.03
N ALA A 163 4.95 10.54 7.99
CA ALA A 163 4.51 9.52 8.93
C ALA A 163 5.38 8.25 8.88
N THR A 164 5.82 7.83 7.69
CA THR A 164 6.75 6.70 7.51
C THR A 164 8.04 6.92 8.29
N LYS A 165 8.66 8.08 8.15
CA LYS A 165 9.94 8.43 8.80
C LYS A 165 9.83 8.52 10.32
N ALA A 166 8.75 9.11 10.81
CA ALA A 166 8.50 9.22 12.25
C ALA A 166 8.24 7.84 12.87
N LEU A 167 7.31 7.08 12.29
CA LEU A 167 6.94 5.77 12.81
C LEU A 167 8.12 4.78 12.77
N ALA A 168 8.98 4.84 11.75
CA ALA A 168 10.17 4.02 11.65
C ALA A 168 11.05 4.12 12.89
N GLN A 169 11.24 5.34 13.43
CA GLN A 169 12.04 5.57 14.63
C GLN A 169 11.36 5.05 15.90
N GLU A 170 10.02 5.15 15.98
CA GLU A 170 9.26 4.70 17.14
C GLU A 170 9.28 3.18 17.30
N VAL A 171 9.19 2.43 16.18
CA VAL A 171 9.00 0.98 16.22
C VAL A 171 10.25 0.15 15.94
N ALA A 172 11.34 0.78 15.49
CA ALA A 172 12.62 0.10 15.22
C ALA A 172 13.15 -0.73 16.41
N PRO A 173 13.05 -0.29 17.69
CA PRO A 173 13.46 -1.10 18.83
C PRO A 173 12.67 -2.41 19.00
N ARG A 174 11.58 -2.59 18.26
CA ARG A 174 10.73 -3.80 18.22
C ARG A 174 11.00 -4.68 17.00
N ASN A 175 12.07 -4.43 16.24
CA ASN A 175 12.40 -5.08 14.98
C ASN A 175 11.29 -4.91 13.91
N ILE A 176 10.57 -3.80 13.96
CA ILE A 176 9.59 -3.43 12.94
C ILE A 176 10.23 -2.38 12.05
N THR A 177 10.27 -2.63 10.73
CA THR A 177 10.71 -1.63 9.75
C THR A 177 9.50 -0.97 9.11
N VAL A 178 9.63 0.32 8.83
CA VAL A 178 8.59 1.11 8.15
C VAL A 178 9.23 1.86 7.00
N ASN A 179 8.81 1.54 5.78
CA ASN A 179 9.34 2.18 4.57
C ASN A 179 8.19 2.60 3.64
N ALA A 180 8.50 3.48 2.70
CA ALA A 180 7.58 3.88 1.65
C ALA A 180 8.14 3.53 0.28
N VAL A 181 7.24 3.23 -0.65
CA VAL A 181 7.53 3.14 -2.08
C VAL A 181 6.80 4.27 -2.77
N ALA A 182 7.50 5.01 -3.63
CA ALA A 182 6.95 6.14 -4.38
C ALA A 182 6.93 5.82 -5.88
N PRO A 183 5.84 5.20 -6.39
CA PRO A 183 5.70 4.93 -7.80
C PRO A 183 5.53 6.24 -8.61
N GLY A 184 6.05 6.23 -9.84
CA GLY A 184 5.73 7.19 -10.88
C GLY A 184 4.50 6.79 -11.67
N PHE A 185 4.56 6.94 -13.00
CA PHE A 185 3.51 6.45 -13.90
C PHE A 185 3.62 4.94 -14.07
N ILE A 186 2.66 4.19 -13.53
CA ILE A 186 2.59 2.72 -13.57
C ILE A 186 1.34 2.32 -14.36
N GLN A 187 1.46 1.33 -15.24
CA GLN A 187 0.37 0.79 -16.05
C GLN A 187 -0.70 0.13 -15.16
N THR A 188 -1.77 0.85 -14.87
CA THR A 188 -2.91 0.42 -14.05
C THR A 188 -4.18 1.08 -14.55
N ASP A 189 -5.35 0.66 -14.06
CA ASP A 189 -6.62 1.33 -14.36
C ASP A 189 -6.58 2.83 -14.03
N MET A 190 -5.83 3.22 -13.00
CA MET A 190 -5.71 4.62 -12.57
C MET A 190 -4.98 5.51 -13.58
N THR A 191 -4.16 4.92 -14.45
CA THR A 191 -3.35 5.63 -15.45
C THR A 191 -3.78 5.37 -16.89
N LYS A 192 -4.78 4.49 -17.10
CA LYS A 192 -5.22 4.02 -18.41
C LYS A 192 -5.66 5.16 -19.36
N GLU A 193 -6.25 6.22 -18.79
CA GLU A 193 -6.74 7.38 -19.57
C GLU A 193 -5.69 8.47 -19.77
N LEU A 194 -4.49 8.30 -19.20
CA LEU A 194 -3.42 9.27 -19.37
C LEU A 194 -2.79 9.18 -20.76
N PRO A 195 -2.35 10.29 -21.35
CA PRO A 195 -1.68 10.32 -22.66
C PRO A 195 -0.27 9.72 -22.54
N GLU A 196 -0.17 8.38 -22.55
CA GLU A 196 1.10 7.67 -22.33
C GLU A 196 2.19 8.08 -23.31
N ASP A 197 1.85 8.30 -24.59
CA ASP A 197 2.81 8.70 -25.61
C ASP A 197 3.47 10.07 -25.35
N GLU A 198 2.79 10.95 -24.68
CA GLU A 198 3.34 12.26 -24.28
C GLU A 198 4.13 12.13 -22.97
N LEU A 199 3.57 11.47 -21.99
CA LEU A 199 4.15 11.39 -20.65
C LEU A 199 5.41 10.52 -20.60
N LYS A 200 5.50 9.46 -21.42
CA LYS A 200 6.71 8.61 -21.47
C LYS A 200 7.96 9.39 -21.91
N ARG A 201 7.80 10.49 -22.67
CA ARG A 201 8.93 11.34 -23.07
C ARG A 201 9.56 12.09 -21.90
N LEU A 202 8.81 12.26 -20.82
CA LEU A 202 9.30 12.91 -19.60
C LEU A 202 10.05 11.93 -18.69
N ILE A 203 9.88 10.61 -18.94
CA ILE A 203 10.46 9.56 -18.11
C ILE A 203 11.81 9.17 -18.73
N PRO A 204 12.95 9.28 -18.03
CA PRO A 204 14.25 8.90 -18.58
C PRO A 204 14.32 7.46 -19.12
N VAL A 205 13.64 6.49 -18.48
CA VAL A 205 13.53 5.11 -18.97
C VAL A 205 12.63 4.98 -20.22
N GLY A 206 11.88 6.01 -20.61
CA GLY A 206 11.11 6.11 -21.85
C GLY A 206 9.79 5.31 -21.88
N ARG A 207 9.30 4.81 -20.75
CA ARG A 207 8.05 4.06 -20.64
C ARG A 207 7.40 4.20 -19.26
N PHE A 208 6.13 3.85 -19.17
CA PHE A 208 5.50 3.61 -17.88
C PHE A 208 6.08 2.34 -17.23
N GLY A 209 6.13 2.33 -15.90
CA GLY A 209 6.49 1.14 -15.13
C GLY A 209 5.36 0.12 -15.13
N LYS A 210 5.69 -1.13 -14.81
CA LYS A 210 4.72 -2.21 -14.63
C LYS A 210 4.41 -2.37 -13.13
N PRO A 211 3.19 -2.81 -12.75
CA PRO A 211 2.86 -3.13 -11.36
C PRO A 211 3.85 -4.09 -10.70
N GLU A 212 4.38 -5.06 -11.47
CA GLU A 212 5.34 -6.05 -11.01
C GLU A 212 6.70 -5.42 -10.61
N GLU A 213 7.10 -4.33 -11.25
CA GLU A 213 8.34 -3.61 -10.90
C GLU A 213 8.22 -2.91 -9.54
N VAL A 214 7.03 -2.42 -9.21
CA VAL A 214 6.72 -1.88 -7.87
C VAL A 214 6.64 -3.02 -6.85
N ALA A 215 5.98 -4.12 -7.21
CA ALA A 215 5.81 -5.28 -6.34
C ALA A 215 7.15 -5.92 -5.95
N ALA A 216 8.14 -5.95 -6.85
CA ALA A 216 9.48 -6.45 -6.56
C ALA A 216 10.18 -5.64 -5.45
N VAL A 217 10.02 -4.32 -5.46
CA VAL A 217 10.56 -3.45 -4.40
C VAL A 217 9.83 -3.68 -3.07
N VAL A 218 8.50 -3.84 -3.11
CA VAL A 218 7.72 -4.17 -1.92
C VAL A 218 8.13 -5.52 -1.35
N ALA A 219 8.34 -6.54 -2.20
CA ALA A 219 8.80 -7.86 -1.77
C ALA A 219 10.19 -7.80 -1.12
N PHE A 220 11.13 -7.02 -1.68
CA PHE A 220 12.42 -6.76 -1.03
C PHE A 220 12.24 -6.15 0.36
N LEU A 221 11.42 -5.09 0.49
CA LEU A 221 11.20 -4.43 1.77
C LEU A 221 10.46 -5.31 2.79
N ALA A 222 9.66 -6.27 2.34
CA ALA A 222 8.99 -7.24 3.18
C ALA A 222 9.92 -8.36 3.68
N SER A 223 11.02 -8.61 2.99
CA SER A 223 11.96 -9.70 3.25
C SER A 223 12.95 -9.40 4.39
N ASP A 224 13.66 -10.44 4.84
CA ASP A 224 14.74 -10.30 5.81
C ASP A 224 15.99 -9.61 5.21
N ALA A 225 16.14 -9.57 3.89
CA ALA A 225 17.22 -8.83 3.23
C ALA A 225 17.13 -7.31 3.47
N ALA A 226 15.94 -6.79 3.77
CA ALA A 226 15.71 -5.39 4.12
C ALA A 226 15.67 -5.11 5.63
N ALA A 227 16.11 -6.04 6.48
CA ALA A 227 15.97 -5.91 7.94
C ALA A 227 16.66 -4.66 8.54
N TYR A 228 17.63 -4.07 7.84
CA TYR A 228 18.31 -2.85 8.25
C TYR A 228 17.89 -1.59 7.48
N VAL A 229 16.84 -1.71 6.65
CA VAL A 229 16.25 -0.60 5.87
C VAL A 229 14.97 -0.16 6.57
N THR A 230 14.98 1.06 7.13
CA THR A 230 13.79 1.63 7.78
C THR A 230 13.79 3.16 7.66
N GLY A 231 12.62 3.75 7.50
CA GLY A 231 12.44 5.20 7.31
C GLY A 231 12.69 5.68 5.88
N GLU A 232 12.94 4.78 4.94
CA GLU A 232 13.30 5.12 3.57
C GLU A 232 12.07 5.30 2.66
N VAL A 233 12.27 6.10 1.61
CA VAL A 233 11.31 6.31 0.52
C VAL A 233 11.97 5.87 -0.79
N ILE A 234 11.62 4.71 -1.29
CA ILE A 234 12.20 4.17 -2.51
C ILE A 234 11.41 4.64 -3.73
N ASN A 235 12.08 5.37 -4.61
CA ASN A 235 11.50 5.83 -5.87
C ASN A 235 11.44 4.69 -6.89
N VAL A 236 10.24 4.44 -7.46
CA VAL A 236 10.02 3.51 -8.58
C VAL A 236 9.34 4.27 -9.70
N ASN A 237 10.09 5.16 -10.37
CA ASN A 237 9.52 6.16 -11.27
C ASN A 237 10.29 6.33 -12.59
N GLY A 238 11.22 5.42 -12.91
CA GLY A 238 11.99 5.45 -14.15
C GLY A 238 12.92 6.66 -14.30
N GLY A 239 13.33 7.28 -13.16
CA GLY A 239 14.19 8.47 -13.15
C GLY A 239 13.43 9.80 -13.32
N LEU A 240 12.09 9.79 -13.33
CA LEU A 240 11.28 11.00 -13.48
C LEU A 240 11.49 12.00 -12.32
N TYR A 241 11.93 11.51 -11.18
CA TYR A 241 12.31 12.28 -10.01
C TYR A 241 13.41 11.54 -9.24
N THR A 242 14.51 12.23 -8.95
CA THR A 242 15.67 11.72 -8.21
C THR A 242 16.02 12.66 -7.06
#